data_c31d380f232b9feeeaa62baa03d10224
#
_entry.id   c31d380f232b9feeeaa62baa03d10224
#
_cell.length_a   1.000
_cell.length_b   1.000
_cell.length_c   1.000
_cell.angle_alpha   90.00
_cell.angle_beta   90.00
_cell.angle_gamma   90.00
#
_symmetry.space_group_name_H-M   'P 1'
#
loop_
_entity.id
_entity.type
_entity.pdbx_description
1 polymer ?
#
loop_
_entity_poly.entity_id
_entity_poly.type
_entity_poly.pdbx_seq_one_letter_code
_entity_poly.pdbx_strand_id
1 'polypeptide(L)'
;LYRLESELALSETANAEGDDMRVVPGYGFTLEGHANSAFNQDWLVVRVEHFGKQTGALDEEAGEEGNRYENTLFLIPHNKPWRSPLKPRPIIRGTQVAHVTGPEGEEIYCDEWGRVKLQFPWDRLGNFDEHSSCWVRVVQGWAGAQYGNMMIPRIGHEVLVKYLNGDPDQP
;
A
#
# COMPACT_ATOMS: atom_id res chain seq x y z
N LEU A 1 -0.86 -19.16 8.42
CA LEU A 1 0.33 -19.68 7.75
C LEU A 1 1.23 -18.53 7.24
N TYR A 2 0.74 -17.65 6.35
CA TYR A 2 1.53 -16.53 5.78
C TYR A 2 2.20 -15.60 6.81
N ARG A 3 1.50 -15.29 7.89
CA ARG A 3 2.05 -14.42 8.96
C ARG A 3 3.23 -15.07 9.67
N LEU A 4 3.12 -16.36 9.93
CA LEU A 4 4.20 -17.14 10.53
C LEU A 4 5.40 -17.24 9.57
N GLU A 5 5.17 -17.49 8.30
CA GLU A 5 6.23 -17.54 7.28
C GLU A 5 6.94 -16.19 7.12
N SER A 6 6.21 -15.08 7.18
CA SER A 6 6.79 -13.73 7.15
C SER A 6 7.70 -13.44 8.34
N GLU A 7 7.29 -13.85 9.54
CA GLU A 7 8.11 -13.70 10.74
C GLU A 7 9.34 -14.64 10.71
N LEU A 8 9.16 -15.87 10.25
CA LEU A 8 10.26 -16.83 10.09
C LEU A 8 11.30 -16.39 9.03
N ALA A 9 10.86 -15.74 7.96
CA ALA A 9 11.76 -15.19 6.96
C ALA A 9 12.72 -14.14 7.52
N LEU A 10 12.30 -13.40 8.53
CA LEU A 10 13.10 -12.37 9.20
C LEU A 10 13.93 -12.89 10.39
N SER A 11 13.77 -14.15 10.77
CA SER A 11 14.47 -14.74 11.92
C SER A 11 15.98 -14.91 11.71
N GLU A 12 16.42 -15.00 10.46
CA GLU A 12 17.81 -15.15 10.07
C GLU A 12 18.04 -14.36 8.80
N THR A 13 18.79 -13.27 8.92
CA THR A 13 19.09 -12.35 7.83
C THR A 13 20.57 -12.05 7.80
N ALA A 14 21.11 -11.75 6.63
CA ALA A 14 22.45 -11.29 6.47
C ALA A 14 22.48 -10.04 5.57
N ASN A 15 23.49 -9.19 5.80
CA ASN A 15 23.80 -8.09 4.90
C ASN A 15 25.18 -8.34 4.29
N ALA A 16 25.31 -8.04 3.01
CA ALA A 16 26.56 -8.13 2.28
C ALA A 16 26.76 -6.89 1.42
N GLU A 17 27.99 -6.57 1.13
CA GLU A 17 28.39 -5.51 0.22
C GLU A 17 29.06 -6.14 -1.00
N GLY A 18 28.84 -5.57 -2.18
CA GLY A 18 29.37 -6.07 -3.42
C GLY A 18 29.46 -4.99 -4.49
N ASP A 19 29.98 -5.38 -5.62
CA ASP A 19 30.18 -4.52 -6.79
C ASP A 19 29.60 -5.09 -8.10
N ASP A 20 28.89 -6.21 -8.03
CA ASP A 20 28.22 -6.80 -9.20
C ASP A 20 26.86 -6.16 -9.46
N MET A 21 26.77 -5.40 -10.54
CA MET A 21 25.55 -4.70 -11.00
C MET A 21 24.41 -5.64 -11.42
N ARG A 22 24.69 -6.93 -11.63
CA ARG A 22 23.71 -7.90 -12.12
C ARG A 22 22.86 -8.52 -11.02
N VAL A 23 23.23 -8.28 -9.77
CA VAL A 23 22.48 -8.83 -8.63
C VAL A 23 21.14 -8.13 -8.51
N VAL A 24 20.07 -8.90 -8.52
CA VAL A 24 18.70 -8.41 -8.40
C VAL A 24 17.90 -9.22 -7.38
N PRO A 25 16.87 -8.63 -6.73
CA PRO A 25 16.01 -9.36 -5.80
C PRO A 25 15.32 -10.55 -6.45
N GLY A 26 15.20 -11.65 -5.69
CA GLY A 26 14.57 -12.89 -6.15
C GLY A 26 15.55 -13.92 -6.72
N TYR A 27 16.83 -13.56 -6.89
CA TYR A 27 17.87 -14.50 -7.30
C TYR A 27 18.65 -15.02 -6.10
N GLY A 28 19.12 -16.26 -6.21
CA GLY A 28 20.00 -16.90 -5.24
C GLY A 28 21.44 -16.97 -5.74
N PHE A 29 22.36 -17.03 -4.80
CA PHE A 29 23.77 -17.34 -5.06
C PHE A 29 24.36 -18.16 -3.92
N THR A 30 25.43 -18.89 -4.21
CA THR A 30 26.20 -19.64 -3.21
C THR A 30 27.40 -18.80 -2.77
N LEU A 31 27.53 -18.58 -1.47
CA LEU A 31 28.72 -17.95 -0.88
C LEU A 31 29.68 -19.04 -0.43
N GLU A 32 30.94 -18.93 -0.85
CA GLU A 32 32.02 -19.84 -0.51
C GLU A 32 33.24 -19.07 -0.02
N GLY A 33 34.10 -19.74 0.76
CA GLY A 33 35.38 -19.18 1.19
C GLY A 33 35.34 -18.15 2.27
N HIS A 34 34.15 -17.90 2.89
CA HIS A 34 34.05 -16.99 4.02
C HIS A 34 34.68 -17.59 5.27
N ALA A 35 35.41 -16.77 6.05
CA ALA A 35 36.12 -17.20 7.27
C ALA A 35 35.21 -17.87 8.31
N ASN A 36 33.97 -17.36 8.45
CA ASN A 36 32.93 -18.00 9.25
C ASN A 36 32.17 -19.00 8.36
N SER A 37 32.29 -20.28 8.62
CA SER A 37 31.65 -21.34 7.85
C SER A 37 30.13 -21.27 7.82
N ALA A 38 29.49 -20.63 8.81
CA ALA A 38 28.03 -20.45 8.84
C ALA A 38 27.51 -19.59 7.69
N PHE A 39 28.33 -18.74 7.09
CA PHE A 39 27.95 -17.93 5.93
C PHE A 39 28.17 -18.65 4.59
N ASN A 40 28.95 -19.72 4.56
CA ASN A 40 29.18 -20.52 3.34
C ASN A 40 27.98 -21.40 3.04
N GLN A 41 26.96 -20.82 2.45
CA GLN A 41 25.67 -21.44 2.12
C GLN A 41 25.00 -20.74 0.96
N ASP A 42 23.86 -21.27 0.54
CA ASP A 42 23.02 -20.66 -0.48
C ASP A 42 22.18 -19.53 0.11
N TRP A 43 22.28 -18.38 -0.50
CA TRP A 43 21.56 -17.16 -0.10
C TRP A 43 20.54 -16.75 -1.16
N LEU A 44 19.37 -16.27 -0.71
CA LEU A 44 18.38 -15.59 -1.53
C LEU A 44 18.48 -14.09 -1.31
N VAL A 45 18.60 -13.34 -2.38
CA VAL A 45 18.60 -11.87 -2.36
C VAL A 45 17.17 -11.39 -2.25
N VAL A 46 16.84 -10.68 -1.16
CA VAL A 46 15.49 -10.13 -0.93
C VAL A 46 15.38 -8.63 -1.22
N ARG A 47 16.49 -7.92 -1.09
CA ARG A 47 16.59 -6.50 -1.42
C ARG A 47 18.02 -6.17 -1.83
N VAL A 48 18.15 -5.25 -2.78
CA VAL A 48 19.41 -4.65 -3.18
C VAL A 48 19.28 -3.15 -3.16
N GLU A 49 20.29 -2.48 -2.63
CA GLU A 49 20.47 -1.04 -2.77
C GLU A 49 21.70 -0.79 -3.62
N HIS A 50 21.52 -0.16 -4.78
CA HIS A 50 22.59 0.16 -5.71
C HIS A 50 23.02 1.60 -5.53
N PHE A 51 24.31 1.83 -5.40
CA PHE A 51 24.91 3.15 -5.38
C PHE A 51 25.89 3.27 -6.53
N GLY A 52 25.71 4.27 -7.38
CA GLY A 52 26.60 4.55 -8.49
C GLY A 52 26.95 6.03 -8.53
N LYS A 53 28.25 6.34 -8.65
CA LYS A 53 28.77 7.68 -8.91
C LYS A 53 29.52 7.65 -10.22
N GLN A 54 29.07 8.45 -11.18
CA GLN A 54 29.77 8.70 -12.43
C GLN A 54 30.30 10.13 -12.41
N THR A 55 31.60 10.29 -12.48
CA THR A 55 32.24 11.59 -12.67
C THR A 55 31.99 12.01 -14.12
N GLY A 56 31.37 13.18 -14.31
CA GLY A 56 30.91 13.65 -15.62
C GLY A 56 32.07 13.79 -16.62
N ALA A 57 31.84 13.32 -17.85
CA ALA A 57 32.80 13.45 -18.94
C ALA A 57 32.99 14.91 -19.44
N LEU A 58 32.26 15.88 -18.84
CA LEU A 58 32.22 17.29 -19.20
C LEU A 58 33.02 18.20 -18.25
N ASP A 59 33.44 17.70 -17.09
CA ASP A 59 34.28 18.45 -16.17
C ASP A 59 35.75 18.17 -16.51
N GLU A 60 36.42 19.14 -17.12
CA GLU A 60 37.88 19.11 -17.37
C GLU A 60 38.69 19.04 -16.03
N GLU A 61 38.05 19.28 -14.89
CA GLU A 61 38.55 19.12 -13.54
C GLU A 61 38.07 17.80 -12.87
N ALA A 62 37.67 16.79 -13.63
CA ALA A 62 37.39 15.47 -13.06
C ALA A 62 38.67 14.95 -12.38
N GLY A 63 38.78 15.21 -11.10
CA GLY A 63 39.84 14.70 -10.28
C GLY A 63 39.95 13.18 -10.40
N GLU A 64 41.04 12.59 -9.90
CA GLU A 64 41.38 11.17 -9.96
C GLU A 64 40.32 10.16 -9.46
N GLU A 65 39.11 10.62 -9.09
CA GLU A 65 37.99 9.77 -8.72
C GLU A 65 37.31 9.18 -9.96
N GLY A 66 37.62 7.95 -10.29
CA GLY A 66 36.96 7.17 -11.33
C GLY A 66 35.48 6.88 -11.01
N ASN A 67 34.79 6.28 -11.96
CA ASN A 67 33.45 5.75 -11.74
C ASN A 67 33.46 4.74 -10.59
N ARG A 68 32.55 4.92 -9.62
CA ARG A 68 32.38 4.02 -8.48
C ARG A 68 31.01 3.40 -8.53
N TYR A 69 30.96 2.11 -8.33
CA TYR A 69 29.72 1.38 -8.12
C TYR A 69 29.88 0.47 -6.90
N GLU A 70 28.85 0.42 -6.09
CA GLU A 70 28.73 -0.50 -4.96
C GLU A 70 27.27 -0.87 -4.74
N ASN A 71 27.00 -2.01 -4.15
CA ASN A 71 25.68 -2.40 -3.74
C ASN A 71 25.68 -3.00 -2.33
N THR A 72 24.52 -2.85 -1.69
CA THR A 72 24.23 -3.50 -0.39
C THR A 72 23.12 -4.51 -0.61
N LEU A 73 23.40 -5.74 -0.22
CA LEU A 73 22.51 -6.89 -0.38
C LEU A 73 21.87 -7.24 0.96
N PHE A 74 20.56 -7.46 0.96
CA PHE A 74 19.80 -8.01 2.07
C PHE A 74 19.42 -9.44 1.72
N LEU A 75 19.84 -10.39 2.56
CA LEU A 75 19.85 -11.80 2.26
C LEU A 75 19.10 -12.61 3.30
N ILE A 76 18.50 -13.69 2.87
CA ILE A 76 18.01 -14.77 3.74
C ILE A 76 18.57 -16.11 3.26
N PRO A 77 18.66 -17.16 4.11
CA PRO A 77 19.01 -18.49 3.65
C PRO A 77 18.03 -18.96 2.57
N HIS A 78 18.55 -19.53 1.47
CA HIS A 78 17.75 -19.93 0.30
C HIS A 78 16.69 -21.00 0.62
N ASN A 79 16.91 -21.79 1.67
CA ASN A 79 15.98 -22.80 2.13
C ASN A 79 14.76 -22.25 2.91
N LYS A 80 14.72 -20.94 3.17
CA LYS A 80 13.59 -20.28 3.84
C LYS A 80 12.65 -19.62 2.84
N PRO A 81 11.33 -19.80 2.98
CA PRO A 81 10.37 -19.12 2.12
C PRO A 81 10.37 -17.60 2.42
N TRP A 82 10.59 -16.80 1.39
CA TRP A 82 10.41 -15.36 1.52
C TRP A 82 8.93 -14.97 1.47
N ARG A 83 8.51 -14.17 2.43
CA ARG A 83 7.21 -13.49 2.42
C ARG A 83 7.40 -12.02 2.74
N SER A 84 6.88 -11.16 1.89
CA SER A 84 6.94 -9.72 2.13
C SER A 84 6.24 -9.38 3.45
N PRO A 85 6.82 -8.49 4.28
CA PRO A 85 6.14 -7.98 5.46
C PRO A 85 4.78 -7.36 5.08
N LEU A 86 3.78 -7.59 5.92
CA LEU A 86 2.47 -7.00 5.74
C LEU A 86 2.58 -5.47 5.87
N LYS A 87 2.21 -4.77 4.82
CA LYS A 87 2.07 -3.31 4.89
C LYS A 87 0.86 -2.97 5.76
N PRO A 88 0.94 -1.94 6.61
CA PRO A 88 -0.22 -1.45 7.33
C PRO A 88 -1.28 -0.99 6.32
N ARG A 89 -2.55 -1.29 6.61
CA ARG A 89 -3.65 -0.80 5.78
C ARG A 89 -3.69 0.73 5.83
N PRO A 90 -4.05 1.39 4.73
CA PRO A 90 -4.32 2.81 4.75
C PRO A 90 -5.41 3.12 5.79
N ILE A 91 -5.24 4.18 6.55
CA ILE A 91 -6.21 4.62 7.55
C ILE A 91 -6.63 6.04 7.21
N ILE A 92 -7.93 6.25 7.03
CA ILE A 92 -8.52 7.58 6.88
C ILE A 92 -8.83 8.11 8.28
N ARG A 93 -8.13 9.17 8.67
CA ARG A 93 -8.34 9.84 9.94
C ARG A 93 -9.31 11.00 9.76
N GLY A 94 -10.40 10.98 10.54
CA GLY A 94 -11.42 12.01 10.49
C GLY A 94 -12.57 11.74 9.53
N THR A 95 -13.35 12.78 9.24
CA THR A 95 -14.48 12.76 8.30
C THR A 95 -14.09 13.41 6.98
N GLN A 96 -14.74 13.00 5.91
CA GLN A 96 -14.64 13.63 4.60
C GLN A 96 -16.00 14.16 4.17
N VAL A 97 -15.99 15.21 3.37
CA VAL A 97 -17.19 15.76 2.73
C VAL A 97 -17.45 15.01 1.43
N ALA A 98 -18.72 14.71 1.15
CA ALA A 98 -19.15 14.14 -0.12
C ALA A 98 -20.52 14.66 -0.50
N HIS A 99 -20.90 14.57 -1.78
CA HIS A 99 -22.23 14.88 -2.27
C HIS A 99 -23.01 13.60 -2.54
N VAL A 100 -24.29 13.60 -2.19
CA VAL A 100 -25.20 12.49 -2.51
C VAL A 100 -25.50 12.51 -3.99
N THR A 101 -25.42 11.34 -4.63
CA THR A 101 -25.60 11.18 -6.08
C THR A 101 -26.70 10.14 -6.40
N GLY A 102 -27.16 10.16 -7.64
CA GLY A 102 -28.14 9.21 -8.14
C GLY A 102 -28.49 9.51 -9.60
N PRO A 103 -29.50 8.78 -10.14
CA PRO A 103 -29.97 8.98 -11.50
C PRO A 103 -30.50 10.39 -11.74
N GLU A 104 -30.38 10.86 -12.97
CA GLU A 104 -30.91 12.17 -13.37
C GLU A 104 -32.44 12.22 -13.22
N GLY A 105 -32.94 13.29 -12.61
CA GLY A 105 -34.37 13.51 -12.40
C GLY A 105 -34.95 12.93 -11.11
N GLU A 106 -34.19 12.16 -10.36
CA GLU A 106 -34.59 11.63 -9.05
C GLU A 106 -34.22 12.60 -7.93
N GLU A 107 -35.11 12.76 -6.92
CA GLU A 107 -34.79 13.55 -5.72
C GLU A 107 -34.12 12.73 -4.63
N ILE A 108 -34.52 11.47 -4.49
CA ILE A 108 -34.00 10.52 -3.48
C ILE A 108 -33.66 9.22 -4.18
N TYR A 109 -32.42 8.79 -4.01
CA TYR A 109 -31.95 7.52 -4.51
C TYR A 109 -31.31 6.71 -3.38
N CYS A 110 -32.02 5.69 -2.94
CA CYS A 110 -31.55 4.79 -1.90
C CYS A 110 -31.98 3.35 -2.20
N ASP A 111 -31.30 2.39 -1.60
CA ASP A 111 -31.69 0.98 -1.68
C ASP A 111 -32.69 0.60 -0.58
N GLU A 112 -33.03 -0.70 -0.52
CA GLU A 112 -33.96 -1.28 0.48
C GLU A 112 -33.48 -1.10 1.94
N TRP A 113 -32.20 -0.81 2.13
CA TRP A 113 -31.56 -0.57 3.44
C TRP A 113 -31.39 0.92 3.76
N GLY A 114 -31.88 1.82 2.92
CA GLY A 114 -31.71 3.25 3.08
C GLY A 114 -30.26 3.73 2.90
N ARG A 115 -29.45 2.98 2.14
CA ARG A 115 -28.08 3.38 1.77
C ARG A 115 -28.12 4.30 0.57
N VAL A 116 -27.15 5.20 0.46
CA VAL A 116 -27.05 6.19 -0.62
C VAL A 116 -25.76 6.06 -1.40
N LYS A 117 -25.69 6.69 -2.55
CA LYS A 117 -24.50 6.84 -3.38
C LYS A 117 -23.88 8.21 -3.17
N LEU A 118 -22.56 8.28 -3.24
CA LEU A 118 -21.79 9.47 -2.93
C LEU A 118 -20.77 9.77 -4.01
N GLN A 119 -20.49 11.06 -4.21
CA GLN A 119 -19.36 11.57 -4.99
C GLN A 119 -18.45 12.36 -4.07
N PHE A 120 -17.19 11.98 -4.02
CA PHE A 120 -16.17 12.70 -3.25
C PHE A 120 -15.50 13.78 -4.10
N PRO A 121 -15.10 14.93 -3.53
CA PRO A 121 -14.46 16.03 -4.27
C PRO A 121 -13.12 15.66 -4.89
N TRP A 122 -12.43 14.67 -4.36
CA TRP A 122 -11.15 14.18 -4.88
C TRP A 122 -11.30 13.18 -6.05
N ASP A 123 -12.50 12.62 -6.24
CA ASP A 123 -12.77 11.72 -7.36
C ASP A 123 -12.99 12.54 -8.64
N ARG A 124 -11.96 12.57 -9.48
CA ARG A 124 -11.95 13.31 -10.75
C ARG A 124 -12.59 12.56 -11.91
N LEU A 125 -12.89 11.28 -11.73
CA LEU A 125 -13.45 10.41 -12.78
C LEU A 125 -14.95 10.18 -12.59
N GLY A 126 -15.50 10.58 -11.46
CA GLY A 126 -16.93 10.43 -11.16
C GLY A 126 -17.79 11.39 -11.97
N ASN A 127 -18.97 10.91 -12.37
CA ASN A 127 -19.94 11.63 -13.20
C ASN A 127 -21.10 12.19 -12.39
N PHE A 128 -21.09 12.10 -11.07
CA PHE A 128 -22.20 12.48 -10.18
C PHE A 128 -23.50 11.71 -10.47
N ASP A 129 -23.39 10.44 -10.80
CA ASP A 129 -24.50 9.54 -11.15
C ASP A 129 -24.67 8.41 -10.10
N GLU A 130 -25.55 7.44 -10.42
CA GLU A 130 -25.80 6.27 -9.60
C GLU A 130 -24.61 5.29 -9.50
N HIS A 131 -23.57 5.49 -10.29
CA HIS A 131 -22.36 4.66 -10.31
C HIS A 131 -21.18 5.27 -9.55
N SER A 132 -21.35 6.47 -8.97
CA SER A 132 -20.26 7.25 -8.34
C SER A 132 -19.59 6.57 -7.15
N SER A 133 -20.27 5.69 -6.42
CA SER A 133 -19.69 4.94 -5.29
C SER A 133 -20.34 3.58 -5.07
N CYS A 134 -19.80 2.81 -4.11
CA CYS A 134 -20.57 1.74 -3.47
C CYS A 134 -21.77 2.31 -2.69
N TRP A 135 -22.66 1.45 -2.22
CA TRP A 135 -23.76 1.83 -1.32
C TRP A 135 -23.22 2.14 0.08
N VAL A 136 -23.43 3.37 0.55
CA VAL A 136 -22.96 3.89 1.84
C VAL A 136 -24.11 4.02 2.82
N ARG A 137 -23.93 3.52 4.05
CA ARG A 137 -24.98 3.57 5.09
C ARG A 137 -25.16 4.99 5.61
N VAL A 138 -26.44 5.39 5.79
CA VAL A 138 -26.78 6.62 6.45
C VAL A 138 -26.91 6.37 7.95
N VAL A 139 -26.18 7.16 8.76
CA VAL A 139 -26.27 7.11 10.22
C VAL A 139 -27.59 7.72 10.66
N GLN A 140 -28.36 6.97 11.44
CA GLN A 140 -29.59 7.44 12.05
C GLN A 140 -29.34 7.79 13.52
N GLY A 141 -29.85 8.93 13.97
CA GLY A 141 -29.65 9.37 15.34
C GLY A 141 -30.30 8.46 16.39
N TRP A 142 -31.39 7.79 16.01
CA TRP A 142 -32.14 6.87 16.86
C TRP A 142 -32.92 5.90 15.98
N ALA A 143 -32.67 4.60 16.14
CA ALA A 143 -33.34 3.57 15.36
C ALA A 143 -33.51 2.28 16.18
N GLY A 144 -34.67 1.66 16.04
CA GLY A 144 -35.01 0.38 16.66
C GLY A 144 -36.14 -0.34 15.92
N ALA A 145 -36.57 -1.50 16.44
CA ALA A 145 -37.66 -2.27 15.88
C ALA A 145 -38.97 -1.49 16.00
N GLN A 146 -39.53 -1.00 14.89
CA GLN A 146 -40.77 -0.26 14.77
C GLN A 146 -40.78 1.15 15.41
N TYR A 147 -39.61 1.72 15.73
CA TYR A 147 -39.51 3.09 16.22
C TYR A 147 -38.17 3.74 15.83
N GLY A 148 -38.12 5.07 15.85
CA GLY A 148 -36.92 5.82 15.56
C GLY A 148 -37.12 6.91 14.50
N ASN A 149 -36.03 7.52 14.08
CA ASN A 149 -35.97 8.48 13.00
C ASN A 149 -35.27 7.86 11.78
N MET A 150 -35.86 8.04 10.61
CA MET A 150 -35.23 7.71 9.35
C MET A 150 -35.12 8.99 8.53
N MET A 151 -33.90 9.43 8.27
CA MET A 151 -33.63 10.61 7.45
C MET A 151 -32.66 10.21 6.32
N ILE A 152 -33.20 10.17 5.10
CA ILE A 152 -32.41 9.88 3.91
C ILE A 152 -32.04 11.20 3.24
N PRO A 153 -30.75 11.50 3.05
CA PRO A 153 -30.34 12.71 2.35
C PRO A 153 -30.73 12.63 0.88
N ARG A 154 -31.09 13.79 0.30
CA ARG A 154 -31.46 13.89 -1.11
C ARG A 154 -30.25 14.01 -2.01
N ILE A 155 -30.41 13.70 -3.28
CA ILE A 155 -29.39 13.94 -4.32
C ILE A 155 -29.00 15.42 -4.30
N GLY A 156 -27.67 15.68 -4.37
CA GLY A 156 -27.10 17.02 -4.29
C GLY A 156 -26.83 17.54 -2.88
N HIS A 157 -27.33 16.86 -1.82
CA HIS A 157 -26.98 17.25 -0.46
C HIS A 157 -25.50 16.94 -0.16
N GLU A 158 -24.84 17.86 0.54
CA GLU A 158 -23.53 17.64 1.13
C GLU A 158 -23.66 16.88 2.44
N VAL A 159 -22.83 15.86 2.62
CA VAL A 159 -22.83 14.98 3.78
C VAL A 159 -21.42 14.75 4.30
N LEU A 160 -21.31 14.44 5.60
CA LEU A 160 -20.05 14.04 6.21
C LEU A 160 -19.96 12.50 6.24
N VAL A 161 -18.90 11.98 5.65
CA VAL A 161 -18.60 10.53 5.61
C VAL A 161 -17.58 10.19 6.68
N LYS A 162 -17.90 9.22 7.50
CA LYS A 162 -17.01 8.65 8.50
C LYS A 162 -16.73 7.20 8.18
N TYR A 163 -15.47 6.80 8.27
CA TYR A 163 -15.02 5.45 7.99
C TYR A 163 -14.94 4.63 9.28
N LEU A 164 -15.52 3.43 9.27
CA LEU A 164 -15.49 2.54 10.44
C LEU A 164 -14.05 2.14 10.75
N ASN A 165 -13.57 2.49 11.95
CA ASN A 165 -12.17 2.32 12.36
C ASN A 165 -11.13 2.97 11.41
N GLY A 166 -11.57 3.91 10.56
CA GLY A 166 -10.72 4.53 9.54
C GLY A 166 -10.44 3.63 8.33
N ASP A 167 -11.16 2.53 8.17
CA ASP A 167 -11.01 1.62 7.03
C ASP A 167 -11.67 2.24 5.78
N PRO A 168 -10.89 2.57 4.72
CA PRO A 168 -11.43 3.15 3.50
C PRO A 168 -12.49 2.28 2.81
N ASP A 169 -12.49 0.98 3.06
CA ASP A 169 -13.47 0.05 2.48
C ASP A 169 -14.80 0.01 3.26
N GLN A 170 -14.91 0.77 4.36
CA GLN A 170 -16.08 0.80 5.24
C GLN A 170 -16.52 2.25 5.54
N PRO A 171 -16.97 2.98 4.54
CA PRO A 171 -17.50 4.34 4.68
C PRO A 171 -18.87 4.36 5.37
#